data_54a5c2e593eca0ea87cfd6b2bdd026a5
#
_entry.id   54a5c2e593eca0ea87cfd6b2bdd026a5
#
_cell.length_a   1.000
_cell.length_b   1.000
_cell.length_c   1.000
_cell.angle_alpha   90.00
_cell.angle_beta   90.00
_cell.angle_gamma   90.00
#
_symmetry.space_group_name_H-M   'P 1'
#
loop_
_entity.id
_entity.type
_entity.pdbx_description
1 polymer ?
#
loop_
_entity_poly.entity_id
_entity_poly.type
_entity_poly.pdbx_seq_one_letter_code
_entity_poly.pdbx_strand_id
1 'polypeptide(L)'
;MTASSASTVIEIAALKRGENHFHLSPDEAARRKIAERLGEPGIVMLIGDFAITPLSRGVDMRLHIKARIDRLCVASLEPMVEDVDETYAIRFERDFDDEAGDEIDGVSVEPLEGDTLDLDELLVQHLSLSLDPHPRKKGAKSLAEGYHDPVNLSAFSGLKRIVDGDA
;
A
#
# COMPACT_ATOMS: atom_id res chain seq x y z
N MET A 1 23.03 6.25 17.07
CA MET A 1 22.07 7.06 17.84
C MET A 1 20.70 6.72 17.29
N THR A 2 19.92 5.96 18.04
CA THR A 2 18.60 5.44 17.68
C THR A 2 17.61 6.59 17.65
N ALA A 3 17.10 6.93 16.46
CA ALA A 3 15.97 7.85 16.33
C ALA A 3 14.72 7.15 16.86
N SER A 4 14.25 7.67 17.98
CA SER A 4 12.97 7.37 18.60
C SER A 4 11.82 7.62 17.61
N SER A 5 10.80 6.79 17.68
CA SER A 5 9.49 6.84 17.04
C SER A 5 8.74 8.19 17.23
N ALA A 6 9.30 9.28 16.76
CA ALA A 6 8.59 10.53 16.59
C ALA A 6 8.14 10.57 15.12
N SER A 7 6.84 10.77 14.89
CA SER A 7 6.27 11.01 13.56
C SER A 7 7.13 12.05 12.82
N THR A 8 7.57 11.71 11.60
CA THR A 8 8.42 12.60 10.79
C THR A 8 7.52 13.56 10.01
N VAL A 9 6.94 14.51 10.74
CA VAL A 9 6.14 15.60 10.16
C VAL A 9 7.07 16.72 9.73
N ILE A 10 7.02 17.09 8.47
CA ILE A 10 7.77 18.21 7.91
C ILE A 10 6.86 19.39 7.60
N GLU A 11 7.31 20.61 7.91
CA GLU A 11 6.64 21.83 7.48
C GLU A 11 7.11 22.19 6.07
N ILE A 12 6.17 22.43 5.15
CA ILE A 12 6.47 22.78 3.75
C ILE A 12 7.26 24.10 3.68
N ALA A 13 6.96 25.04 4.56
CA ALA A 13 7.67 26.32 4.64
C ALA A 13 9.14 26.17 5.06
N ALA A 14 9.52 25.06 5.72
CA ALA A 14 10.88 24.77 6.12
C ALA A 14 11.74 24.13 5.02
N LEU A 15 11.11 23.68 3.93
CA LEU A 15 11.81 23.08 2.79
C LEU A 15 12.70 24.14 2.10
N LYS A 16 13.90 23.72 1.72
CA LYS A 16 14.80 24.54 0.90
C LYS A 16 14.28 24.61 -0.52
N ARG A 17 14.61 25.67 -1.23
CA ARG A 17 14.37 25.76 -2.68
C ARG A 17 15.14 24.64 -3.38
N GLY A 18 14.46 23.89 -4.24
CA GLY A 18 14.99 22.71 -4.91
C GLY A 18 14.64 21.43 -4.17
N GLU A 19 15.29 20.34 -4.54
CA GLU A 19 14.98 18.99 -4.04
C GLU A 19 15.53 18.79 -2.62
N ASN A 20 14.67 18.32 -1.73
CA ASN A 20 14.98 17.97 -0.34
C ASN A 20 14.87 16.45 -0.18
N HIS A 21 15.87 15.82 0.43
CA HIS A 21 15.91 14.37 0.61
C HIS A 21 15.67 13.98 2.07
N PHE A 22 14.80 12.98 2.26
CA PHE A 22 14.55 12.38 3.57
C PHE A 22 14.63 10.86 3.44
N HIS A 23 15.24 10.24 4.42
CA HIS A 23 15.41 8.80 4.50
C HIS A 23 14.75 8.27 5.76
N LEU A 24 13.76 7.40 5.61
CA LEU A 24 13.06 6.75 6.72
C LEU A 24 13.41 5.27 6.73
N SER A 25 13.78 4.79 7.91
CA SER A 25 14.01 3.37 8.16
C SER A 25 13.46 3.02 9.54
N PRO A 26 12.14 2.73 9.62
CA PRO A 26 11.48 2.43 10.89
C PRO A 26 12.19 1.32 11.66
N ASP A 27 12.34 1.48 12.96
CA ASP A 27 12.89 0.48 13.85
C ASP A 27 11.95 -0.74 13.98
N GLU A 28 12.39 -1.78 14.68
CA GLU A 28 11.61 -3.01 14.84
C GLU A 28 10.24 -2.76 15.51
N ALA A 29 10.20 -1.87 16.51
CA ALA A 29 8.96 -1.57 17.21
C ALA A 29 7.96 -0.83 16.31
N ALA A 30 8.43 0.11 15.48
CA ALA A 30 7.62 0.82 14.51
C ALA A 30 7.14 -0.14 13.40
N ARG A 31 8.02 -0.99 12.86
CA ARG A 31 7.63 -1.98 11.84
C ARG A 31 6.56 -2.95 12.36
N ARG A 32 6.62 -3.35 13.64
CA ARG A 32 5.58 -4.20 14.25
C ARG A 32 4.23 -3.51 14.27
N LYS A 33 4.17 -2.24 14.67
CA LYS A 33 2.93 -1.45 14.66
C LYS A 33 2.37 -1.27 13.25
N ILE A 34 3.25 -1.05 12.27
CA ILE A 34 2.85 -0.94 10.86
C ILE A 34 2.28 -2.27 10.38
N ALA A 35 2.93 -3.39 10.67
CA ALA A 35 2.44 -4.72 10.32
C ALA A 35 1.06 -4.99 10.92
N GLU A 36 0.86 -4.69 12.21
CA GLU A 36 -0.44 -4.80 12.89
C GLU A 36 -1.52 -3.95 12.20
N ARG A 37 -1.19 -2.71 11.83
CA ARG A 37 -2.10 -1.81 11.11
C ARG A 37 -2.48 -2.33 9.73
N LEU A 38 -1.54 -2.94 9.01
CA LEU A 38 -1.75 -3.51 7.68
C LEU A 38 -2.39 -4.92 7.73
N GLY A 39 -2.49 -5.53 8.91
CA GLY A 39 -2.99 -6.89 9.07
C GLY A 39 -2.02 -7.97 8.58
N GLU A 40 -0.72 -7.64 8.54
CA GLU A 40 0.32 -8.54 8.06
C GLU A 40 1.06 -9.24 9.21
N PRO A 41 1.56 -10.48 9.00
CA PRO A 41 2.29 -11.22 10.01
C PRO A 41 3.54 -10.51 10.52
N GLY A 42 4.24 -9.78 9.65
CA GLY A 42 5.43 -9.04 10.02
C GLY A 42 6.05 -8.22 8.88
N ILE A 43 6.87 -7.23 9.24
CA ILE A 43 7.69 -6.46 8.31
C ILE A 43 9.14 -6.62 8.71
N VAL A 44 9.90 -7.38 7.91
CA VAL A 44 11.33 -7.65 8.14
C VAL A 44 12.17 -6.40 7.88
N MET A 45 11.85 -5.70 6.79
CA MET A 45 12.55 -4.48 6.37
C MET A 45 11.55 -3.50 5.77
N LEU A 46 11.74 -2.21 6.06
CA LEU A 46 11.01 -1.11 5.43
C LEU A 46 11.93 0.09 5.32
N ILE A 47 12.05 0.64 4.12
CA ILE A 47 12.83 1.83 3.81
C ILE A 47 11.98 2.71 2.92
N GLY A 48 11.94 4.01 3.21
CA GLY A 48 11.36 5.05 2.38
C GLY A 48 12.37 6.13 2.08
N ASP A 49 12.66 6.36 0.81
CA ASP A 49 13.50 7.46 0.33
C ASP A 49 12.61 8.50 -0.35
N PHE A 50 12.54 9.68 0.22
CA PHE A 50 11.73 10.79 -0.27
C PHE A 50 12.60 11.86 -0.92
N ALA A 51 12.19 12.32 -2.10
CA ALA A 51 12.71 13.50 -2.76
C ALA A 51 11.56 14.50 -2.94
N ILE A 52 11.62 15.63 -2.25
CA ILE A 52 10.51 16.61 -2.16
C ILE A 52 10.97 17.96 -2.68
N THR A 53 10.24 18.51 -3.64
CA THR A 53 10.49 19.82 -4.22
C THR A 53 9.31 20.74 -3.97
N PRO A 54 9.49 21.86 -3.21
CA PRO A 54 8.42 22.82 -3.01
C PRO A 54 8.08 23.56 -4.29
N LEU A 55 6.79 23.69 -4.55
CA LEU A 55 6.20 24.47 -5.65
C LEU A 55 5.52 25.73 -5.12
N SER A 56 5.09 26.63 -6.01
CA SER A 56 4.35 27.83 -5.62
C SER A 56 3.01 27.54 -4.95
N ARG A 57 2.35 26.42 -5.30
CA ARG A 57 1.00 26.04 -4.83
C ARG A 57 0.95 24.64 -4.22
N GLY A 58 2.10 24.05 -3.89
CA GLY A 58 2.13 22.70 -3.36
C GLY A 58 3.54 22.12 -3.27
N VAL A 59 3.67 20.83 -3.47
CA VAL A 59 4.95 20.12 -3.51
C VAL A 59 4.90 18.97 -4.51
N ASP A 60 6.00 18.75 -5.22
CA ASP A 60 6.26 17.50 -5.93
C ASP A 60 7.02 16.56 -5.00
N MET A 61 6.58 15.33 -4.91
CA MET A 61 7.21 14.27 -4.12
C MET A 61 7.47 13.04 -4.98
N ARG A 62 8.68 12.50 -4.85
CA ARG A 62 9.00 11.15 -5.31
C ARG A 62 9.31 10.31 -4.09
N LEU A 63 8.63 9.19 -3.95
CA LEU A 63 8.82 8.23 -2.88
C LEU A 63 9.28 6.90 -3.47
N HIS A 64 10.44 6.42 -3.06
CA HIS A 64 10.94 5.09 -3.36
C HIS A 64 10.82 4.22 -2.12
N ILE A 65 10.07 3.11 -2.22
CA ILE A 65 9.82 2.17 -1.14
C ILE A 65 10.57 0.88 -1.42
N LYS A 66 11.31 0.42 -0.42
CA LYS A 66 11.83 -0.94 -0.36
C LYS A 66 11.35 -1.62 0.89
N ALA A 67 10.67 -2.76 0.73
CA ALA A 67 10.19 -3.52 1.87
C ALA A 67 10.33 -5.03 1.65
N ARG A 68 10.47 -5.75 2.76
CA ARG A 68 10.35 -7.21 2.83
C ARG A 68 9.36 -7.55 3.91
N ILE A 69 8.28 -8.25 3.53
CA ILE A 69 7.10 -8.43 4.35
C ILE A 69 6.76 -9.91 4.43
N ASP A 70 6.53 -10.38 5.65
CA ASP A 70 5.99 -11.72 5.88
C ASP A 70 4.49 -11.69 5.56
N ARG A 71 4.05 -12.60 4.70
CA ARG A 71 2.67 -12.71 4.22
C ARG A 71 2.15 -14.13 4.38
N LEU A 72 0.85 -14.29 4.22
CA LEU A 72 0.22 -15.61 4.07
C LEU A 72 -0.30 -15.78 2.65
N CYS A 73 0.03 -16.91 2.03
CA CYS A 73 -0.53 -17.26 0.73
C CYS A 73 -2.04 -17.45 0.84
N VAL A 74 -2.85 -16.71 0.05
CA VAL A 74 -4.31 -16.83 0.11
C VAL A 74 -4.85 -18.18 -0.38
N ALA A 75 -4.06 -18.94 -1.14
CA ALA A 75 -4.47 -20.25 -1.67
C ALA A 75 -4.14 -21.41 -0.72
N SER A 76 -2.96 -21.41 -0.08
CA SER A 76 -2.47 -22.52 0.76
C SER A 76 -2.39 -22.18 2.24
N LEU A 77 -2.57 -20.91 2.62
CA LEU A 77 -2.37 -20.35 3.98
C LEU A 77 -0.96 -20.57 4.54
N GLU A 78 -0.01 -20.93 3.68
CA GLU A 78 1.38 -21.07 4.07
C GLU A 78 2.09 -19.71 4.16
N PRO A 79 3.06 -19.59 5.08
CA PRO A 79 3.91 -18.40 5.13
C PRO A 79 4.68 -18.19 3.83
N MET A 80 4.78 -16.94 3.41
CA MET A 80 5.58 -16.49 2.28
C MET A 80 6.19 -15.13 2.57
N VAL A 81 7.11 -14.70 1.73
CA VAL A 81 7.72 -13.37 1.79
C VAL A 81 7.39 -12.64 0.50
N GLU A 82 7.00 -11.38 0.62
CA GLU A 82 6.83 -10.46 -0.48
C GLU A 82 7.91 -9.36 -0.39
N ASP A 83 8.62 -9.16 -1.49
CA ASP A 83 9.57 -8.06 -1.65
C ASP A 83 8.91 -6.95 -2.47
N VAL A 84 8.95 -5.73 -1.96
CA VAL A 84 8.45 -4.51 -2.61
C VAL A 84 9.64 -3.64 -2.99
N ASP A 85 9.65 -3.14 -4.23
CA ASP A 85 10.62 -2.16 -4.73
C ASP A 85 9.88 -1.25 -5.73
N GLU A 86 9.20 -0.21 -5.22
CA GLU A 86 8.29 0.63 -5.97
C GLU A 86 8.62 2.12 -5.84
N THR A 87 8.31 2.88 -6.89
CA THR A 87 8.51 4.33 -6.89
C THR A 87 7.22 5.03 -7.28
N TYR A 88 6.80 5.97 -6.44
CA TYR A 88 5.64 6.83 -6.63
C TYR A 88 6.07 8.25 -6.95
N ALA A 89 5.39 8.88 -7.89
CA ALA A 89 5.50 10.31 -8.18
C ALA A 89 4.15 10.95 -7.87
N ILE A 90 4.14 11.87 -6.90
CA ILE A 90 2.91 12.45 -6.35
C ILE A 90 3.10 13.97 -6.31
N ARG A 91 2.09 14.69 -6.75
CA ARG A 91 1.98 16.13 -6.62
C ARG A 91 0.90 16.47 -5.63
N PHE A 92 1.23 17.17 -4.57
CA PHE A 92 0.25 17.71 -3.63
C PHE A 92 -0.04 19.17 -3.99
N GLU A 93 -1.32 19.49 -4.24
CA GLU A 93 -1.77 20.83 -4.63
C GLU A 93 -2.78 21.41 -3.62
N ARG A 94 -2.63 22.73 -3.29
CA ARG A 94 -3.53 23.42 -2.36
C ARG A 94 -4.92 23.67 -2.93
N ASP A 95 -4.99 23.91 -4.23
CA ASP A 95 -6.24 24.19 -4.94
C ASP A 95 -6.53 23.01 -5.87
N PHE A 96 -6.61 21.82 -5.28
CA PHE A 96 -6.93 20.58 -5.98
C PHE A 96 -8.35 20.69 -6.56
N ASP A 97 -8.50 20.32 -7.83
CA ASP A 97 -9.77 20.30 -8.54
C ASP A 97 -10.10 18.86 -8.90
N ASP A 98 -11.06 18.28 -8.18
CA ASP A 98 -11.55 16.90 -8.41
C ASP A 98 -12.05 16.66 -9.84
N GLU A 99 -12.48 17.71 -10.55
CA GLU A 99 -12.98 17.61 -11.93
C GLU A 99 -11.82 17.56 -12.96
N ALA A 100 -10.63 17.99 -12.59
CA ALA A 100 -9.47 18.05 -13.50
C ALA A 100 -8.78 16.68 -13.70
N GLY A 101 -9.13 15.68 -12.88
CA GLY A 101 -8.55 14.33 -12.89
C GLY A 101 -7.36 14.16 -11.94
N ASP A 102 -7.16 12.93 -11.51
CA ASP A 102 -6.20 12.56 -10.46
C ASP A 102 -4.78 12.34 -10.99
N GLU A 103 -4.54 12.50 -12.29
CA GLU A 103 -3.25 12.23 -12.92
C GLU A 103 -2.93 13.25 -14.01
N ILE A 104 -1.74 13.84 -13.91
CA ILE A 104 -1.18 14.74 -14.92
C ILE A 104 0.19 14.23 -15.32
N ASP A 105 0.36 13.83 -16.60
CA ASP A 105 1.63 13.34 -17.16
C ASP A 105 2.26 12.15 -16.39
N GLY A 106 1.43 11.23 -15.87
CA GLY A 106 1.90 10.06 -15.10
C GLY A 106 2.26 10.37 -13.65
N VAL A 107 1.88 11.56 -13.15
CA VAL A 107 2.04 11.98 -11.76
C VAL A 107 0.65 12.00 -11.11
N SER A 108 0.48 11.26 -10.03
CA SER A 108 -0.74 11.34 -9.21
C SER A 108 -0.84 12.72 -8.59
N VAL A 109 -2.01 13.34 -8.67
CA VAL A 109 -2.27 14.65 -8.05
C VAL A 109 -3.20 14.46 -6.87
N GLU A 110 -2.79 14.91 -5.69
CA GLU A 110 -3.52 14.78 -4.44
C GLU A 110 -3.73 16.15 -3.78
N PRO A 111 -4.83 16.33 -3.02
CA PRO A 111 -5.04 17.55 -2.28
C PRO A 111 -3.98 17.72 -1.18
N LEU A 112 -3.43 18.94 -1.08
CA LEU A 112 -2.55 19.31 0.01
C LEU A 112 -3.38 19.80 1.19
N GLU A 113 -3.52 18.99 2.23
CA GLU A 113 -4.21 19.36 3.45
C GLU A 113 -3.25 20.05 4.43
N GLY A 114 -3.43 21.37 4.60
CA GLY A 114 -2.60 22.16 5.52
C GLY A 114 -1.21 22.49 5.00
N ASP A 115 -0.26 22.68 5.92
CA ASP A 115 1.09 23.15 5.65
C ASP A 115 2.18 22.14 6.00
N THR A 116 1.80 20.89 6.28
CA THR A 116 2.71 19.82 6.71
C THR A 116 2.52 18.56 5.91
N LEU A 117 3.58 17.75 5.82
CA LEU A 117 3.53 16.38 5.31
C LEU A 117 4.00 15.42 6.41
N ASP A 118 3.23 14.38 6.68
CA ASP A 118 3.62 13.28 7.56
C ASP A 118 4.25 12.16 6.71
N LEU A 119 5.57 12.09 6.71
CA LEU A 119 6.30 11.13 5.87
C LEU A 119 6.13 9.69 6.34
N ASP A 120 5.91 9.45 7.63
CA ASP A 120 5.63 8.12 8.15
C ASP A 120 4.28 7.62 7.67
N GLU A 121 3.25 8.48 7.71
CA GLU A 121 1.92 8.14 7.20
C GLU A 121 1.93 7.90 5.69
N LEU A 122 2.59 8.76 4.92
CA LEU A 122 2.76 8.59 3.47
C LEU A 122 3.49 7.29 3.12
N LEU A 123 4.53 6.93 3.88
CA LEU A 123 5.24 5.67 3.69
C LEU A 123 4.33 4.46 3.90
N VAL A 124 3.52 4.45 4.96
CA VAL A 124 2.60 3.34 5.27
C VAL A 124 1.47 3.25 4.25
N GLN A 125 0.91 4.39 3.85
CA GLN A 125 -0.16 4.47 2.85
C GLN A 125 0.30 3.88 1.51
N HIS A 126 1.44 4.33 0.99
CA HIS A 126 1.96 3.85 -0.29
C HIS A 126 2.50 2.42 -0.21
N LEU A 127 3.03 1.99 0.94
CA LEU A 127 3.33 0.59 1.16
C LEU A 127 2.07 -0.28 1.03
N SER A 128 0.95 0.15 1.63
CA SER A 128 -0.33 -0.56 1.52
C SER A 128 -0.79 -0.70 0.06
N LEU A 129 -0.59 0.33 -0.76
CA LEU A 129 -0.92 0.31 -2.19
C LEU A 129 0.02 -0.59 -3.01
N SER A 130 1.26 -0.79 -2.56
CA SER A 130 2.25 -1.65 -3.22
C SER A 130 2.01 -3.14 -3.01
N LEU A 131 1.26 -3.52 -1.97
CA LEU A 131 1.06 -4.92 -1.61
C LEU A 131 0.09 -5.62 -2.55
N ASP A 132 0.44 -6.87 -2.95
CA ASP A 132 -0.52 -7.71 -3.67
C ASP A 132 -1.74 -7.99 -2.77
N PRO A 133 -2.97 -7.60 -3.16
CA PRO A 133 -4.16 -7.87 -2.37
C PRO A 133 -4.47 -9.38 -2.25
N HIS A 134 -3.89 -10.22 -3.11
CA HIS A 134 -4.11 -11.66 -3.14
C HIS A 134 -2.79 -12.44 -3.26
N PRO A 135 -1.88 -12.32 -2.28
CA PRO A 135 -0.55 -12.88 -2.38
C PRO A 135 -0.59 -14.40 -2.53
N ARG A 136 0.11 -14.92 -3.54
CA ARG A 136 0.17 -16.35 -3.82
C ARG A 136 1.60 -16.85 -3.91
N LYS A 137 1.89 -17.89 -3.17
CA LYS A 137 3.14 -18.63 -3.30
C LYS A 137 3.19 -19.33 -4.66
N LYS A 138 4.32 -19.25 -5.34
CA LYS A 138 4.49 -19.90 -6.65
C LYS A 138 4.22 -21.41 -6.53
N GLY A 139 3.28 -21.91 -7.33
CA GLY A 139 2.89 -23.33 -7.32
C GLY A 139 1.94 -23.72 -6.19
N ALA A 140 1.42 -22.77 -5.41
CA ALA A 140 0.44 -23.06 -4.38
C ALA A 140 -0.83 -23.66 -4.97
N LYS A 141 -1.24 -24.80 -4.41
CA LYS A 141 -2.55 -25.41 -4.70
C LYS A 141 -3.59 -24.82 -3.77
N SER A 142 -4.79 -24.58 -4.28
CA SER A 142 -5.89 -24.15 -3.43
C SER A 142 -6.27 -25.25 -2.45
N LEU A 143 -6.50 -24.90 -1.19
CA LEU A 143 -7.08 -25.84 -0.22
C LEU A 143 -8.45 -26.36 -0.68
N ALA A 144 -9.15 -25.60 -1.50
CA ALA A 144 -10.43 -26.01 -2.08
C ALA A 144 -10.30 -27.12 -3.15
N GLU A 145 -9.12 -27.33 -3.74
CA GLU A 145 -8.91 -28.40 -4.74
C GLU A 145 -9.02 -29.81 -4.15
N GLY A 146 -8.83 -29.96 -2.83
CA GLY A 146 -8.99 -31.21 -2.10
C GLY A 146 -10.40 -31.41 -1.52
N TYR A 147 -11.25 -30.40 -1.57
CA TYR A 147 -12.59 -30.44 -1.03
C TYR A 147 -13.58 -30.95 -2.10
N HIS A 148 -13.61 -32.25 -2.31
CA HIS A 148 -14.69 -32.90 -3.04
C HIS A 148 -15.85 -33.09 -2.07
N ASP A 149 -16.80 -32.16 -2.06
CA ASP A 149 -18.08 -32.38 -1.43
C ASP A 149 -18.85 -33.44 -2.28
N PRO A 150 -19.04 -34.70 -1.79
CA PRO A 150 -19.75 -35.73 -2.53
C PRO A 150 -21.24 -35.39 -2.73
N VAL A 151 -21.73 -34.36 -2.06
CA VAL A 151 -23.10 -33.85 -2.18
C VAL A 151 -23.04 -32.45 -2.79
N ASN A 152 -23.02 -32.37 -4.10
CA ASN A 152 -23.14 -31.10 -4.83
C ASN A 152 -24.56 -30.56 -4.67
N LEU A 153 -24.89 -30.14 -3.45
CA LEU A 153 -26.06 -29.31 -3.18
C LEU A 153 -25.65 -27.85 -3.41
N SER A 154 -25.38 -27.50 -4.66
CA SER A 154 -25.41 -26.11 -5.05
C SER A 154 -26.77 -25.56 -4.58
N ALA A 155 -26.73 -24.53 -3.73
CA ALA A 155 -27.98 -23.82 -3.33
C ALA A 155 -28.79 -23.35 -4.54
N PHE A 156 -28.18 -23.33 -5.71
CA PHE A 156 -28.74 -22.94 -7.00
C PHE A 156 -29.17 -24.12 -7.87
N SER A 157 -28.96 -25.38 -7.48
CA SER A 157 -29.36 -26.54 -8.25
C SER A 157 -30.89 -26.61 -8.46
N GLY A 158 -31.66 -26.04 -7.51
CA GLY A 158 -33.11 -25.89 -7.63
C GLY A 158 -33.55 -24.84 -8.67
N LEU A 159 -32.75 -23.80 -8.86
CA LEU A 159 -33.03 -22.72 -9.81
C LEU A 159 -32.90 -23.20 -11.28
N LYS A 160 -32.02 -24.13 -11.56
CA LYS A 160 -31.82 -24.68 -12.89
C LYS A 160 -33.09 -25.39 -13.39
N ARG A 161 -33.83 -26.11 -12.53
CA ARG A 161 -35.11 -26.74 -12.88
C ARG A 161 -36.21 -25.73 -13.24
N ILE A 162 -36.18 -24.56 -12.60
CA ILE A 162 -37.17 -23.49 -12.85
C ILE A 162 -36.89 -22.81 -14.19
N VAL A 163 -35.60 -22.66 -14.55
CA VAL A 163 -35.19 -22.02 -15.82
C VAL A 163 -35.35 -22.95 -17.02
N ASP A 164 -35.11 -24.26 -16.85
CA ASP A 164 -35.22 -25.25 -17.92
C ASP A 164 -36.68 -25.70 -18.22
N GLY A 165 -37.67 -25.18 -17.50
CA GLY A 165 -39.07 -25.27 -17.85
C GLY A 165 -39.72 -26.67 -17.74
N ASP A 166 -39.13 -27.60 -17.00
CA ASP A 166 -39.73 -28.88 -16.66
C ASP A 166 -40.72 -28.72 -15.48
N ALA A 167 -41.98 -28.58 -15.84
CA ALA A 167 -43.12 -28.70 -14.94
C ALA A 167 -43.59 -30.16 -14.91
#